data_908cbf695f1236a6752d9809f1ab7d50
#
_entry.id   908cbf695f1236a6752d9809f1ab7d50
#
_cell.length_a   1.000
_cell.length_b   1.000
_cell.length_c   1.000
_cell.angle_alpha   90.00
_cell.angle_beta   90.00
_cell.angle_gamma   90.00
#
_symmetry.space_group_name_H-M   'P 1'
#
loop_
_entity.id
_entity.type
_entity.pdbx_description
1 polymer ?
#
loop_
_entity_poly.entity_id
_entity_poly.type
_entity_poly.pdbx_seq_one_letter_code
_entity_poly.pdbx_strand_id
1 'polypeptide(L)'
;MNEQIQLLYDFTFGLAKIACQNDEVPVGAVIFKDNTYEVVAPGFNQMKSNKSSLDHAEMLALRLAMSRMGKERLIGCSMITTL
;
A
#
# COMPACT_ATOMS: atom_id res chain seq x y z
N MET A 1 14.61 14.65 1.60
CA MET A 1 13.80 13.48 2.00
C MET A 1 14.58 12.71 3.05
N ASN A 2 13.93 12.31 4.15
CA ASN A 2 14.65 11.56 5.19
C ASN A 2 14.77 10.07 4.83
N GLU A 3 15.64 9.38 5.56
CA GLU A 3 15.90 7.95 5.30
C GLU A 3 14.67 7.08 5.46
N GLN A 4 13.82 7.39 6.42
CA GLN A 4 12.61 6.59 6.69
C GLN A 4 11.62 6.68 5.53
N ILE A 5 11.44 7.87 4.98
CA ILE A 5 10.59 8.05 3.80
C ILE A 5 11.19 7.32 2.59
N GLN A 6 12.51 7.38 2.42
CA GLN A 6 13.17 6.67 1.33
C GLN A 6 12.95 5.16 1.43
N LEU A 7 13.06 4.61 2.64
CA LEU A 7 12.81 3.18 2.87
C LEU A 7 11.36 2.80 2.54
N LEU A 8 10.41 3.68 2.89
CA LEU A 8 9.00 3.45 2.54
C LEU A 8 8.79 3.46 1.03
N TYR A 9 9.46 4.37 0.31
CA TYR A 9 9.40 4.38 -1.16
C TYR A 9 9.97 3.08 -1.73
N ASP A 10 11.13 2.65 -1.24
CA ASP A 10 11.76 1.42 -1.72
C ASP A 10 10.87 0.21 -1.49
N PHE A 11 10.24 0.14 -0.32
CA PHE A 11 9.29 -0.91 0.01
C PHE A 11 8.08 -0.88 -0.93
N THR A 12 7.55 0.31 -1.19
CA THR A 12 6.38 0.48 -2.08
C THR A 12 6.70 0.05 -3.50
N PHE A 13 7.89 0.38 -4.01
CA PHE A 13 8.35 -0.09 -5.32
C PHE A 13 8.52 -1.60 -5.34
N GLY A 14 8.96 -2.20 -4.24
CA GLY A 14 9.02 -3.65 -4.11
C GLY A 14 7.66 -4.31 -4.27
N LEU A 15 6.62 -3.70 -3.72
CA LEU A 15 5.24 -4.18 -3.88
C LEU A 15 4.79 -4.09 -5.34
N ALA A 16 5.16 -3.02 -6.03
CA ALA A 16 4.85 -2.88 -7.46
C ALA A 16 5.52 -4.00 -8.27
N LYS A 17 6.75 -4.38 -7.90
CA LYS A 17 7.44 -5.51 -8.56
C LYS A 17 6.70 -6.83 -8.33
N ILE A 18 6.18 -7.03 -7.13
CA ILE A 18 5.38 -8.23 -6.83
C ILE A 18 4.15 -8.28 -7.73
N ALA A 19 3.44 -7.17 -7.87
CA ALA A 19 2.31 -7.10 -8.78
C ALA A 19 2.72 -7.47 -10.20
N CYS A 20 3.82 -6.90 -10.68
CA CYS A 20 4.34 -7.19 -12.02
C CYS A 20 4.68 -8.67 -12.21
N GLN A 21 5.28 -9.29 -11.20
CA GLN A 21 5.61 -10.72 -11.22
C GLN A 21 4.37 -11.61 -11.28
N ASN A 22 3.24 -11.10 -10.81
CA ASN A 22 1.95 -11.78 -10.86
C ASN A 22 1.11 -11.37 -12.05
N ASP A 23 1.73 -10.78 -13.06
CA ASP A 23 1.07 -10.36 -14.29
C ASP A 23 -0.03 -9.32 -14.05
N GLU A 24 0.15 -8.49 -13.02
CA GLU A 24 -0.72 -7.37 -12.70
C GLU A 24 -0.05 -6.06 -13.14
N VAL A 25 -0.84 -4.99 -13.23
CA VAL A 25 -0.27 -3.66 -13.43
C VAL A 25 0.64 -3.35 -12.24
N PRO A 26 1.89 -2.88 -12.47
CA PRO A 26 2.89 -2.74 -11.40
C PRO A 26 2.65 -1.51 -10.53
N VAL A 27 1.67 -1.59 -9.65
CA VAL A 27 1.37 -0.53 -8.68
C VAL A 27 1.43 -1.11 -7.28
N GLY A 28 2.14 -0.40 -6.41
CA GLY A 28 2.18 -0.68 -4.98
C GLY A 28 1.67 0.51 -4.19
N ALA A 29 1.23 0.26 -2.98
CA ALA A 29 0.79 1.30 -2.05
C ALA A 29 1.13 0.90 -0.62
N VAL A 30 1.45 1.89 0.22
CA VAL A 30 1.75 1.67 1.63
C VAL A 30 1.07 2.75 2.45
N ILE A 31 0.38 2.35 3.50
CA ILE A 31 -0.15 3.28 4.50
C ILE A 31 0.74 3.19 5.72
N PHE A 32 1.15 4.33 6.25
CA PHE A 32 2.06 4.41 7.38
C PHE A 32 1.62 5.52 8.35
N LYS A 33 2.06 5.41 9.59
CA LYS A 33 1.81 6.43 10.62
C LYS A 33 2.75 7.61 10.43
N ASP A 34 2.20 8.82 10.42
CA ASP A 34 2.96 10.06 10.18
C ASP A 34 4.04 10.31 11.23
N ASN A 35 3.76 9.97 12.50
CA ASN A 35 4.66 10.30 13.60
C ASN A 35 5.81 9.29 13.77
N THR A 36 5.63 8.05 13.38
CA THR A 36 6.62 6.99 13.60
C THR A 36 7.14 6.37 12.32
N TYR A 37 6.48 6.61 11.19
CA TYR A 37 6.72 5.97 9.89
C TYR A 37 6.46 4.46 9.91
N GLU A 38 5.81 3.97 10.97
CA GLU A 38 5.46 2.55 11.05
C GLU A 38 4.46 2.19 9.97
N VAL A 39 4.71 1.10 9.25
CA VAL A 39 3.79 0.62 8.21
C VAL A 39 2.54 0.05 8.86
N VAL A 40 1.39 0.56 8.46
CA VAL A 40 0.09 0.03 8.89
C VAL A 40 -0.39 -1.05 7.93
N ALA A 41 -0.30 -0.78 6.63
CA ALA A 41 -0.81 -1.72 5.64
C ALA A 41 -0.15 -1.54 4.28
N PRO A 42 0.32 -2.64 3.67
CA PRO A 42 0.77 -2.63 2.28
C PRO A 42 -0.36 -3.04 1.34
N GLY A 43 -0.20 -2.75 0.06
CA GLY A 43 -1.07 -3.25 -0.99
C GLY A 43 -0.36 -3.25 -2.32
N PHE A 44 -0.77 -4.15 -3.21
CA PHE A 44 -0.32 -4.15 -4.61
C PHE A 44 -1.49 -4.64 -5.47
N ASN A 45 -1.47 -4.26 -6.75
CA ASN A 45 -2.58 -4.59 -7.65
C ASN A 45 -2.79 -6.10 -7.74
N GLN A 46 -4.02 -6.55 -7.54
CA GLN A 46 -4.43 -7.94 -7.58
C GLN A 46 -5.74 -8.14 -8.32
N MET A 47 -6.04 -7.27 -9.27
CA MET A 47 -7.32 -7.32 -10.00
C MET A 47 -7.52 -8.63 -10.74
N LYS A 48 -6.49 -9.10 -11.44
CA LYS A 48 -6.55 -10.37 -12.17
C LYS A 48 -6.52 -11.57 -11.22
N SER A 49 -5.62 -11.53 -10.25
CA SER A 49 -5.43 -12.61 -9.29
C SER A 49 -6.70 -12.87 -8.47
N ASN A 50 -7.39 -11.80 -8.08
CA ASN A 50 -8.59 -11.87 -7.24
C ASN A 50 -9.89 -11.83 -8.06
N LYS A 51 -9.78 -11.70 -9.39
CA LYS A 51 -10.91 -11.57 -10.29
C LYS A 51 -11.86 -10.43 -9.86
N SER A 52 -11.27 -9.32 -9.43
CA SER A 52 -12.01 -8.17 -8.93
C SER A 52 -11.43 -6.89 -9.51
N SER A 53 -12.24 -6.13 -10.21
CA SER A 53 -11.84 -4.84 -10.77
C SER A 53 -11.61 -3.78 -9.69
N LEU A 54 -11.98 -4.08 -8.44
CA LEU A 54 -11.81 -3.15 -7.32
C LEU A 54 -10.49 -3.35 -6.57
N ASP A 55 -9.74 -4.41 -6.88
CA ASP A 55 -8.55 -4.77 -6.11
C ASP A 55 -7.30 -4.05 -6.62
N HIS A 56 -7.39 -2.72 -6.70
CA HIS A 56 -6.24 -1.83 -6.87
C HIS A 56 -5.43 -1.75 -5.58
N ALA A 57 -4.15 -1.45 -5.73
CA ALA A 57 -3.21 -1.38 -4.61
C ALA A 57 -3.71 -0.50 -3.47
N GLU A 58 -4.18 0.69 -3.80
CA GLU A 58 -4.64 1.68 -2.80
C GLU A 58 -5.85 1.17 -2.02
N MET A 59 -6.78 0.54 -2.73
CA MET A 59 -8.00 0.01 -2.09
C MET A 59 -7.68 -1.16 -1.17
N LEU A 60 -6.77 -2.04 -1.58
CA LEU A 60 -6.33 -3.15 -0.75
C LEU A 60 -5.62 -2.65 0.50
N ALA A 61 -4.73 -1.66 0.36
CA ALA A 61 -4.04 -1.06 1.50
C ALA A 61 -5.03 -0.39 2.46
N LEU A 62 -5.99 0.36 1.94
CA LEU A 62 -7.01 1.04 2.75
C LEU A 62 -7.85 0.05 3.54
N ARG A 63 -8.36 -1.00 2.88
CA ARG A 63 -9.16 -2.01 3.56
C ARG A 63 -8.39 -2.71 4.67
N LEU A 64 -7.15 -3.05 4.39
CA LEU A 64 -6.31 -3.72 5.38
C LEU A 64 -6.01 -2.80 6.56
N ALA A 65 -5.70 -1.53 6.28
CA ALA A 65 -5.41 -0.54 7.32
C ALA A 65 -6.62 -0.33 8.24
N MET A 66 -7.80 -0.19 7.66
CA MET A 66 -9.03 -0.03 8.46
C MET A 66 -9.28 -1.26 9.33
N SER A 67 -9.06 -2.45 8.78
CA SER A 67 -9.20 -3.70 9.52
C SER A 67 -8.23 -3.76 10.70
N ARG A 68 -6.95 -3.42 10.46
CA ARG A 68 -5.91 -3.49 11.49
C ARG A 68 -6.09 -2.45 12.59
N MET A 69 -6.53 -1.25 12.23
CA MET A 69 -6.70 -0.17 13.19
C MET A 69 -8.08 -0.16 13.83
N GLY A 70 -9.01 -0.96 13.34
CA GLY A 70 -10.37 -1.02 13.86
C GLY A 70 -11.12 0.30 13.70
N LYS A 71 -10.81 1.07 12.66
CA LYS A 71 -11.35 2.41 12.46
C LYS A 71 -11.76 2.62 11.01
N GLU A 72 -12.81 3.40 10.82
CA GLU A 72 -13.21 3.85 9.49
C GLU A 72 -12.35 5.02 9.01
N ARG A 73 -11.67 5.72 9.91
CA ARG A 73 -10.80 6.85 9.58
C ARG A 73 -9.37 6.53 9.96
N LEU A 74 -8.47 6.85 9.05
CA LEU A 74 -7.03 6.64 9.26
C LEU A 74 -6.36 7.97 9.61
N ILE A 75 -6.80 8.57 10.72
CA ILE A 75 -6.25 9.83 11.21
C ILE A 75 -4.79 9.61 11.60
N GLY A 76 -3.91 10.52 11.20
CA GLY A 76 -2.48 10.44 11.50
C GLY A 76 -1.74 9.45 10.62
N CYS A 77 -2.34 9.02 9.52
CA CYS A 77 -1.71 8.15 8.55
C CYS A 77 -1.61 8.82 7.18
N SER A 78 -0.63 8.38 6.41
CA SER A 78 -0.44 8.82 5.03
C SER A 78 -0.25 7.62 4.13
N MET A 79 -0.43 7.84 2.82
CA MET A 79 -0.25 6.79 1.82
C MET A 79 0.83 7.19 0.83
N ILE A 80 1.69 6.24 0.48
CA ILE A 80 2.59 6.34 -0.67
C ILE A 80 2.07 5.36 -1.73
N THR A 81 2.00 5.81 -2.96
CA THR A 81 1.67 4.95 -4.09
C THR A 81 2.66 5.20 -5.23
N THR A 82 2.91 4.17 -6.04
CA THR A 82 3.88 4.24 -7.14
C THR A 82 3.29 4.77 -8.44
N LEU A 83 2.06 5.19 -8.42
CA LEU A 83 1.45 5.81 -9.60
C LEU A 83 2.01 7.19 -9.89
#